data_343a32d115e20c7baf5f31879de50e6e
#
_entry.id   343a32d115e20c7baf5f31879de50e6e
#
_cell.length_a   1.000
_cell.length_b   1.000
_cell.length_c   1.000
_cell.angle_alpha   90.00
_cell.angle_beta   90.00
_cell.angle_gamma   90.00
#
_symmetry.space_group_name_H-M   'P 1'
#
loop_
_entity.id
_entity.type
_entity.pdbx_description
1 polymer ?
#
loop_
_entity_poly.entity_id
_entity_poly.type
_entity_poly.pdbx_seq_one_letter_code
_entity_poly.pdbx_strand_id
1 'polypeptide(L)'
;MTIKCPECGKDMHRVPEVLDCWFDSGAMPFAQHHYPFENKEVFEKQFPAKFISEAVDQTRGWFHSLMAESTLLFNKAPYENVIVLGHVQDENGQKMSKSKGNAVDPFD
;
A
#
# COMPACT_ATOMS: atom_id res chain seq x y z
N MET A 1 -0.10 22.34 -15.92
CA MET A 1 1.19 21.76 -16.31
C MET A 1 0.97 20.91 -17.54
N THR A 2 1.74 21.13 -18.60
CA THR A 2 1.64 20.41 -19.87
C THR A 2 3.02 19.86 -20.22
N ILE A 3 3.09 18.61 -20.64
CA ILE A 3 4.33 17.89 -20.99
C ILE A 3 4.16 17.33 -22.41
N LYS A 4 5.18 17.38 -23.22
CA LYS A 4 5.16 16.75 -24.55
C LYS A 4 5.30 15.24 -24.44
N CYS A 5 4.46 14.50 -25.15
CA CYS A 5 4.59 13.05 -25.24
C CYS A 5 5.88 12.70 -26.01
N PRO A 6 6.76 11.85 -25.43
CA PRO A 6 8.00 11.48 -26.10
C PRO A 6 7.80 10.62 -27.37
N GLU A 7 6.67 9.95 -27.51
CA GLU A 7 6.38 9.08 -28.65
C GLU A 7 5.71 9.83 -29.81
N CYS A 8 4.69 10.63 -29.53
CA CYS A 8 3.87 11.26 -30.58
C CYS A 8 3.97 12.80 -30.64
N GLY A 9 4.68 13.43 -29.70
CA GLY A 9 4.89 14.89 -29.63
C GLY A 9 3.64 15.71 -29.23
N LYS A 10 2.49 15.07 -29.01
CA LYS A 10 1.26 15.77 -28.59
C LYS A 10 1.36 16.25 -27.15
N ASP A 11 0.55 17.24 -26.81
CA ASP A 11 0.46 17.74 -25.44
C ASP A 11 -0.27 16.74 -24.53
N MET A 12 0.38 16.37 -23.45
CA MET A 12 -0.21 15.63 -22.34
C MET A 12 -0.59 16.61 -21.23
N HIS A 13 -1.79 16.47 -20.72
CA HIS A 13 -2.31 17.27 -19.62
C HIS A 13 -2.41 16.42 -18.37
N ARG A 14 -2.18 17.04 -17.21
CA ARG A 14 -2.44 16.39 -15.93
C ARG A 14 -3.91 16.01 -15.84
N VAL A 15 -4.21 14.77 -15.48
CA VAL A 15 -5.57 14.34 -15.12
C VAL A 15 -6.03 15.06 -13.84
N PRO A 16 -7.31 15.42 -13.72
CA PRO A 16 -7.81 16.15 -12.55
C PRO A 16 -7.94 15.28 -11.29
N GLU A 17 -8.03 13.98 -11.45
CA GLU A 17 -8.18 13.01 -10.37
C GLU A 17 -6.97 13.04 -9.42
N VAL A 18 -7.24 12.77 -8.16
CA VAL A 18 -6.24 12.62 -7.11
C VAL A 18 -6.05 11.13 -6.85
N LEU A 19 -4.81 10.68 -6.73
CA LEU A 19 -4.51 9.30 -6.36
C LEU A 19 -5.03 8.99 -4.96
N ASP A 20 -5.51 7.78 -4.77
CA ASP A 20 -5.91 7.25 -3.47
C ASP A 20 -4.68 7.15 -2.54
N CYS A 21 -4.87 7.43 -1.25
CA CYS A 21 -3.82 7.27 -0.23
C CYS A 21 -3.29 5.83 -0.14
N TRP A 22 -4.07 4.84 -0.52
CA TRP A 22 -3.66 3.44 -0.58
C TRP A 22 -2.62 3.16 -1.67
N PHE A 23 -2.52 4.01 -2.68
CA PHE A 23 -1.43 3.95 -3.66
C PHE A 23 -0.07 4.15 -2.99
N ASP A 24 0.08 5.19 -2.18
CA ASP A 24 1.34 5.43 -1.45
C ASP A 24 1.69 4.26 -0.54
N SER A 25 0.70 3.69 0.15
CA SER A 25 0.89 2.52 1.01
C SER A 25 1.29 1.27 0.22
N GLY A 26 0.70 1.07 -0.95
CA GLY A 26 1.02 -0.04 -1.85
C GLY A 26 2.38 0.10 -2.53
N ALA A 27 2.83 1.34 -2.74
CA ALA A 27 4.13 1.65 -3.32
C ALA A 27 5.31 1.44 -2.34
N MET A 28 5.04 1.25 -1.03
CA MET A 28 6.06 1.16 0.01
C MET A 28 7.23 0.21 -0.32
N PRO A 29 7.03 -1.01 -0.84
CA PRO A 29 8.13 -1.94 -1.08
C PRO A 29 9.23 -1.42 -1.99
N PHE A 30 8.89 -0.56 -2.94
CA PHE A 30 9.86 0.02 -3.89
C PHE A 30 10.13 1.51 -3.62
N ALA A 31 9.11 2.26 -3.19
CA ALA A 31 9.25 3.69 -2.94
C ALA A 31 10.19 3.99 -1.77
N GLN A 32 10.20 3.17 -0.71
CA GLN A 32 11.11 3.34 0.43
C GLN A 32 12.60 3.27 0.04
N HIS A 33 12.91 2.60 -1.06
CA HIS A 33 14.28 2.49 -1.58
C HIS A 33 14.59 3.50 -2.68
N HIS A 34 13.62 4.33 -3.07
CA HIS A 34 13.69 5.22 -4.24
C HIS A 34 13.99 4.43 -5.53
N TYR A 35 13.55 3.16 -5.57
CA TYR A 35 13.65 2.33 -6.77
C TYR A 35 12.76 2.87 -7.90
N PRO A 36 13.17 2.86 -9.19
CA PRO A 36 14.38 2.25 -9.73
C PRO A 36 15.61 3.18 -9.80
N PHE A 37 15.55 4.38 -9.25
CA PHE A 37 16.58 5.41 -9.41
C PHE A 37 17.78 5.19 -8.48
N GLU A 38 17.54 4.62 -7.30
CA GLU A 38 18.54 4.36 -6.27
C GLU A 38 18.31 2.99 -5.63
N ASN A 39 19.29 2.50 -4.87
CA ASN A 39 19.20 1.34 -3.98
C ASN A 39 18.66 0.05 -4.65
N LYS A 40 18.92 -0.14 -5.93
CA LYS A 40 18.43 -1.29 -6.69
C LYS A 40 18.79 -2.63 -6.06
N GLU A 41 20.05 -2.78 -5.63
CA GLU A 41 20.52 -4.03 -5.00
C GLU A 41 19.81 -4.33 -3.68
N VAL A 42 19.48 -3.30 -2.90
CA VAL A 42 18.75 -3.44 -1.63
C VAL A 42 17.33 -3.90 -1.92
N PHE A 43 16.67 -3.25 -2.88
CA PHE A 43 15.33 -3.65 -3.33
C PHE A 43 15.31 -5.10 -3.81
N GLU A 44 16.20 -5.50 -4.70
CA GLU A 44 16.24 -6.85 -5.26
C GLU A 44 16.44 -7.94 -4.20
N LYS A 45 17.14 -7.63 -3.10
CA LYS A 45 17.34 -8.55 -1.97
C LYS A 45 16.14 -8.62 -1.03
N GLN A 46 15.36 -7.55 -0.93
CA GLN A 46 14.27 -7.43 0.05
C GLN A 46 12.88 -7.65 -0.57
N PHE A 47 12.78 -7.64 -1.89
CA PHE A 47 11.52 -7.83 -2.60
C PHE A 47 11.44 -9.23 -3.25
N PRO A 48 10.38 -10.00 -3.02
CA PRO A 48 9.22 -9.73 -2.14
C PRO A 48 9.56 -9.67 -0.66
N ALA A 49 8.75 -8.96 0.13
CA ALA A 49 8.88 -8.95 1.58
C ALA A 49 8.75 -10.38 2.15
N LYS A 50 9.63 -10.75 3.08
CA LYS A 50 9.58 -12.10 3.67
C LYS A 50 8.34 -12.34 4.50
N PHE A 51 7.83 -11.28 5.13
CA PHE A 51 6.71 -11.34 6.03
C PHE A 51 6.02 -9.98 6.17
N ILE A 52 4.68 -9.99 6.19
CA ILE A 52 3.85 -8.86 6.60
C ILE A 52 2.76 -9.33 7.55
N SER A 53 2.24 -8.43 8.38
CA SER A 53 1.13 -8.72 9.29
C SER A 53 0.27 -7.49 9.49
N GLU A 54 -1.03 -7.66 9.31
CA GLU A 54 -2.08 -6.69 9.58
C GLU A 54 -3.43 -7.40 9.78
N ALA A 55 -4.47 -6.64 10.12
CA ALA A 55 -5.80 -7.19 10.32
C ALA A 55 -6.52 -7.49 9.00
N VAL A 56 -7.57 -8.30 9.10
CA VAL A 56 -8.34 -8.81 7.95
C VAL A 56 -8.99 -7.72 7.08
N ASP A 57 -9.26 -6.54 7.63
CA ASP A 57 -9.81 -5.40 6.89
C ASP A 57 -8.86 -4.89 5.81
N GLN A 58 -7.56 -5.19 5.91
CA GLN A 58 -6.55 -4.84 4.91
C GLN A 58 -6.66 -5.63 3.60
N THR A 59 -7.53 -6.62 3.53
CA THR A 59 -7.92 -7.28 2.26
C THR A 59 -8.58 -6.30 1.28
N ARG A 60 -9.12 -5.18 1.78
CA ARG A 60 -9.67 -4.07 0.99
C ARG A 60 -8.93 -2.75 1.22
N GLY A 61 -7.69 -2.82 1.64
CA GLY A 61 -6.82 -1.69 1.89
C GLY A 61 -5.39 -2.02 1.48
N TRP A 62 -4.49 -2.10 2.43
CA TRP A 62 -3.06 -2.27 2.17
C TRP A 62 -2.70 -3.57 1.45
N PHE A 63 -3.28 -4.72 1.83
CA PHE A 63 -2.99 -5.98 1.13
C PHE A 63 -3.41 -5.92 -0.34
N HIS A 64 -4.54 -5.28 -0.63
CA HIS A 64 -5.03 -5.10 -1.99
C HIS A 64 -4.10 -4.20 -2.80
N SER A 65 -3.74 -3.02 -2.30
CA SER A 65 -2.89 -2.07 -3.02
C SER A 65 -1.48 -2.62 -3.23
N LEU A 66 -0.87 -3.26 -2.22
CA LEU A 66 0.39 -3.97 -2.38
C LEU A 66 0.35 -4.99 -3.53
N MET A 67 -0.68 -5.83 -3.55
CA MET A 67 -0.83 -6.87 -4.56
C MET A 67 -1.06 -6.29 -5.95
N ALA A 68 -1.92 -5.28 -6.07
CA ALA A 68 -2.23 -4.65 -7.34
C ALA A 68 -0.99 -3.99 -7.96
N GLU A 69 -0.29 -3.15 -7.21
CA GLU A 69 0.88 -2.43 -7.71
C GLU A 69 2.05 -3.37 -8.02
N SER A 70 2.32 -4.31 -7.13
CA SER A 70 3.39 -5.28 -7.32
C SER A 70 3.15 -6.17 -8.55
N THR A 71 1.91 -6.58 -8.77
CA THR A 71 1.55 -7.38 -9.93
C THR A 71 1.70 -6.57 -11.22
N LEU A 72 1.23 -5.33 -11.23
CA LEU A 72 1.32 -4.45 -12.40
C LEU A 72 2.76 -4.09 -12.76
N LEU A 73 3.60 -3.80 -11.77
CA LEU A 73 4.95 -3.30 -12.00
C LEU A 73 6.00 -4.42 -12.15
N PHE A 74 5.85 -5.52 -11.39
CA PHE A 74 6.88 -6.54 -11.28
C PHE A 74 6.41 -7.94 -11.66
N ASN A 75 5.11 -8.13 -11.91
CA ASN A 75 4.50 -9.44 -12.14
C ASN A 75 4.82 -10.46 -11.03
N LYS A 76 4.88 -9.99 -9.80
CA LYS A 76 5.21 -10.78 -8.60
C LYS A 76 4.31 -10.40 -7.44
N ALA A 77 4.10 -11.36 -6.52
CA ALA A 77 3.50 -11.06 -5.22
C ALA A 77 4.43 -10.13 -4.40
N PRO A 78 3.89 -9.19 -3.62
CA PRO A 78 4.68 -8.24 -2.82
C PRO A 78 5.29 -8.85 -1.56
N TYR A 79 4.81 -9.99 -1.12
CA TYR A 79 5.25 -10.70 0.10
C TYR A 79 5.21 -12.21 -0.11
N GLU A 80 6.01 -12.93 0.66
CA GLU A 80 6.04 -14.39 0.68
C GLU A 80 5.09 -14.97 1.73
N ASN A 81 4.99 -14.30 2.88
CA ASN A 81 4.16 -14.73 4.01
C ASN A 81 3.35 -13.56 4.58
N VAL A 82 2.11 -13.86 4.99
CA VAL A 82 1.25 -12.90 5.65
C VAL A 82 0.54 -13.56 6.84
N ILE A 83 0.56 -12.90 8.00
CA ILE A 83 -0.30 -13.25 9.12
C ILE A 83 -1.43 -12.23 9.17
N VAL A 84 -2.65 -12.74 9.04
CA VAL A 84 -3.87 -11.92 9.07
C VAL A 84 -4.52 -12.03 10.43
N LEU A 85 -4.57 -10.91 11.15
CA LEU A 85 -5.17 -10.83 12.47
C LEU A 85 -6.68 -10.56 12.39
N GLY A 86 -7.42 -10.95 13.42
CA GLY A 86 -8.80 -10.56 13.62
C GLY A 86 -8.94 -9.07 13.97
N HIS A 87 -10.18 -8.59 13.97
CA HIS A 87 -10.47 -7.24 14.45
C HIS A 87 -10.23 -7.15 15.95
N VAL A 88 -9.70 -6.02 16.41
CA VAL A 88 -9.67 -5.68 17.84
C VAL A 88 -11.12 -5.36 18.27
N GLN A 89 -11.54 -5.98 19.36
CA GLN A 89 -12.89 -5.91 19.89
C GLN A 89 -12.89 -5.28 21.28
N ASP A 90 -14.01 -4.69 21.66
CA ASP A 90 -14.25 -4.25 23.02
C ASP A 90 -14.58 -5.43 23.96
N GLU A 91 -14.80 -5.16 25.24
CA GLU A 91 -15.15 -6.16 26.26
C GLU A 91 -16.43 -6.96 25.95
N ASN A 92 -17.30 -6.44 25.08
CA ASN A 92 -18.54 -7.08 24.65
C ASN A 92 -18.39 -7.83 23.32
N GLY A 93 -17.17 -7.94 22.79
CA GLY A 93 -16.92 -8.58 21.50
C GLY A 93 -17.34 -7.77 20.29
N GLN A 94 -17.56 -6.46 20.45
CA GLN A 94 -17.91 -5.58 19.35
C GLN A 94 -16.67 -4.97 18.71
N LYS A 95 -16.63 -4.91 17.37
CA LYS A 95 -15.55 -4.24 16.66
C LYS A 95 -15.45 -2.78 17.15
N MET A 96 -14.27 -2.38 17.58
CA MET A 96 -14.01 -0.99 17.96
C MET A 96 -14.08 -0.06 16.76
N SER A 97 -14.74 1.07 16.95
CA SER A 97 -14.77 2.15 15.97
C SER A 97 -15.00 3.51 16.64
N LYS A 98 -14.42 4.55 16.07
CA LYS A 98 -14.59 5.93 16.57
C LYS A 98 -16.05 6.36 16.58
N SER A 99 -16.85 5.93 15.58
CA SER A 99 -18.27 6.27 15.50
C SER A 99 -19.14 5.63 16.57
N LYS A 100 -18.70 4.51 17.16
CA LYS A 100 -19.38 3.82 18.27
C LYS A 100 -18.93 4.29 19.64
N GLY A 101 -17.88 5.08 19.72
CA GLY A 101 -17.32 5.57 20.99
C GLY A 101 -16.68 4.50 21.88
N ASN A 102 -16.40 3.31 21.33
CA ASN A 102 -15.76 2.19 22.03
C ASN A 102 -14.28 2.01 21.64
N ALA A 103 -13.67 3.03 21.04
CA ALA A 103 -12.23 3.03 20.77
C ALA A 103 -11.45 3.44 22.03
N VAL A 104 -10.34 2.75 22.31
CA VAL A 104 -9.42 3.12 23.39
C VAL A 104 -8.42 4.13 22.86
N ASP A 105 -8.19 5.19 23.62
CA ASP A 105 -7.13 6.15 23.32
C ASP A 105 -5.80 5.53 23.78
N PRO A 106 -4.78 5.42 22.91
CA PRO A 106 -3.50 4.83 23.29
C PRO A 106 -2.70 5.67 24.30
N PHE A 107 -3.16 6.88 24.60
CA PHE A 107 -2.54 7.77 25.60
C PHE A 107 -3.26 7.78 26.96
N ASP A 108 -4.36 7.07 27.09
CA ASP A 108 -5.05 6.81 28.37
C ASP A 108 -4.40 5.60 29.14
#